data_364469d63f2259d8fd017e0d8961a85e
#
_entry.id   364469d63f2259d8fd017e0d8961a85e
#
_cell.length_a   1.000
_cell.length_b   1.000
_cell.length_c   1.000
_cell.angle_alpha   90.00
_cell.angle_beta   90.00
_cell.angle_gamma   90.00
#
_symmetry.space_group_name_H-M   'P 1'
#
loop_
_entity.id
_entity.type
_entity.pdbx_description
1 polymer ?
#
loop_
_entity_poly.entity_id
_entity_poly.type
_entity_poly.pdbx_seq_one_letter_code
_entity_poly.pdbx_strand_id
1 'polypeptide(L)'
;LVTFNPEPNIFYKVIDSLSSQLQNIIIVDNSSKNRKEFEFFLNQQNGIILLPQENNIGLAAAQNIGIKYAKDILNSTHIILFDQDSIIEPNFVVNLINEELKLKHEGYKIAAIGPSFYDPENNKIYPATLYCGPFIRKVMLDKQPVEATFLIASGCLINMDVIKHIGYMLEDLFIDYIDVEWSLRAKKFGYKLFITPKSSMAHSIGDKRISFFGRTISCHSPLRRYYLVRNSFKMLRLPYVPIGYKIRETIFNILRVIIGFATSTDKKSFTKYTVVAFKDGVSGKFGPCKYKF
;
A
#
# COMPACT_ATOMS: atom_id res chain seq x y z
N LEU A 1 1.25 11.42 0.47
CA LEU A 1 0.43 10.97 -0.64
C LEU A 1 1.30 10.84 -1.89
N VAL A 2 1.14 9.77 -2.68
CA VAL A 2 1.81 9.61 -3.99
C VAL A 2 0.76 9.69 -5.08
N THR A 3 1.04 10.49 -6.14
CA THR A 3 0.15 10.63 -7.30
C THR A 3 0.80 10.11 -8.58
N PHE A 4 -0.01 9.49 -9.43
CA PHE A 4 0.36 9.13 -10.79
C PHE A 4 -0.89 9.15 -11.68
N ASN A 5 -1.04 10.18 -12.50
CA ASN A 5 -2.23 10.45 -13.33
C ASN A 5 -3.54 10.34 -12.51
N PRO A 6 -3.70 11.08 -11.41
CA PRO A 6 -4.90 11.02 -10.60
C PRO A 6 -6.12 11.50 -11.39
N GLU A 7 -7.30 10.95 -11.07
CA GLU A 7 -8.57 11.48 -11.57
C GLU A 7 -8.87 12.78 -10.79
N PRO A 8 -8.98 13.96 -11.45
CA PRO A 8 -8.98 15.24 -10.75
C PRO A 8 -10.12 15.39 -9.73
N ASN A 9 -11.34 15.00 -10.07
CA ASN A 9 -12.50 15.17 -9.18
C ASN A 9 -12.41 14.32 -7.92
N ILE A 10 -11.85 13.10 -8.02
CA ILE A 10 -11.62 12.24 -6.87
C ILE A 10 -10.46 12.81 -6.04
N PHE A 11 -9.38 13.21 -6.72
CA PHE A 11 -8.20 13.75 -6.06
C PHE A 11 -8.49 15.02 -5.26
N TYR A 12 -9.32 15.95 -5.77
CA TYR A 12 -9.70 17.13 -5.02
C TYR A 12 -10.48 16.79 -3.75
N LYS A 13 -11.40 15.84 -3.80
CA LYS A 13 -12.10 15.35 -2.60
C LYS A 13 -11.16 14.71 -1.58
N VAL A 14 -10.14 13.99 -2.05
CA VAL A 14 -9.09 13.46 -1.17
C VAL A 14 -8.38 14.59 -0.45
N ILE A 15 -7.89 15.59 -1.19
CA ILE A 15 -7.19 16.75 -0.61
C ILE A 15 -8.08 17.48 0.40
N ASP A 16 -9.34 17.75 0.07
CA ASP A 16 -10.27 18.42 0.98
C ASP A 16 -10.47 17.62 2.27
N SER A 17 -10.64 16.29 2.16
CA SER A 17 -10.82 15.43 3.33
C SER A 17 -9.58 15.38 4.23
N LEU A 18 -8.38 15.40 3.63
CA LEU A 18 -7.11 15.40 4.35
C LEU A 18 -6.82 16.77 4.98
N SER A 19 -7.04 17.87 4.27
CA SER A 19 -6.79 19.23 4.74
C SER A 19 -7.65 19.62 5.93
N SER A 20 -8.82 18.99 6.08
CA SER A 20 -9.69 19.20 7.24
C SER A 20 -9.12 18.62 8.57
N GLN A 21 -8.12 17.72 8.49
CA GLN A 21 -7.60 16.99 9.65
C GLN A 21 -6.07 17.04 9.77
N LEU A 22 -5.35 17.46 8.74
CA LEU A 22 -3.88 17.48 8.70
C LEU A 22 -3.38 18.88 8.39
N GLN A 23 -2.37 19.31 9.14
CA GLN A 23 -1.72 20.60 8.94
C GLN A 23 -0.79 20.61 7.72
N ASN A 24 -0.13 19.50 7.45
CA ASN A 24 0.82 19.36 6.35
C ASN A 24 0.49 18.13 5.51
N ILE A 25 0.40 18.30 4.20
CA ILE A 25 0.17 17.25 3.21
C ILE A 25 1.29 17.30 2.19
N ILE A 26 2.12 16.24 2.16
CA ILE A 26 3.18 16.10 1.19
C ILE A 26 2.67 15.25 0.03
N ILE A 27 2.67 15.81 -1.16
CA ILE A 27 2.27 15.14 -2.40
C ILE A 27 3.51 14.90 -3.23
N VAL A 28 3.88 13.64 -3.43
CA VAL A 28 4.94 13.25 -4.36
C VAL A 28 4.30 12.87 -5.68
N ASP A 29 4.38 13.76 -6.66
CA ASP A 29 3.86 13.46 -8.00
C ASP A 29 4.86 12.64 -8.80
N ASN A 30 4.50 11.41 -9.07
CA ASN A 30 5.36 10.41 -9.70
C ASN A 30 5.33 10.51 -11.23
N SER A 31 5.51 11.72 -11.77
CA SER A 31 5.51 12.06 -13.21
C SER A 31 4.14 11.92 -13.87
N SER A 32 3.11 12.54 -13.31
CA SER A 32 1.77 12.61 -13.91
C SER A 32 1.74 13.47 -15.16
N LYS A 33 1.06 12.98 -16.21
CA LYS A 33 0.85 13.73 -17.46
C LYS A 33 -0.10 14.93 -17.27
N ASN A 34 -1.06 14.77 -16.36
CA ASN A 34 -2.06 15.79 -16.02
C ASN A 34 -1.68 16.66 -14.81
N ARG A 35 -0.38 16.69 -14.41
CA ARG A 35 0.09 17.44 -13.24
C ARG A 35 -0.36 18.90 -13.26
N LYS A 36 -0.26 19.58 -14.40
CA LYS A 36 -0.64 20.99 -14.53
C LYS A 36 -2.11 21.27 -14.19
N GLU A 37 -3.00 20.28 -14.35
CA GLU A 37 -4.43 20.42 -14.08
C GLU A 37 -4.70 20.56 -12.58
N PHE A 38 -3.98 19.81 -11.74
CA PHE A 38 -4.18 19.84 -10.29
C PHE A 38 -3.18 20.73 -9.54
N GLU A 39 -2.02 21.05 -10.12
CA GLU A 39 -1.00 21.92 -9.50
C GLU A 39 -1.56 23.32 -9.17
N PHE A 40 -2.38 23.90 -10.05
CA PHE A 40 -3.05 25.17 -9.79
C PHE A 40 -3.97 25.12 -8.56
N PHE A 41 -4.74 24.04 -8.43
CA PHE A 41 -5.59 23.81 -7.25
C PHE A 41 -4.77 23.68 -5.98
N LEU A 42 -3.69 22.90 -6.01
CA LEU A 42 -2.83 22.67 -4.85
C LEU A 42 -2.14 23.94 -4.36
N ASN A 43 -1.72 24.81 -5.27
CA ASN A 43 -1.07 26.08 -4.95
C ASN A 43 -1.99 27.08 -4.23
N GLN A 44 -3.31 26.85 -4.25
CA GLN A 44 -4.28 27.67 -3.52
C GLN A 44 -4.56 27.14 -2.10
N GLN A 45 -4.04 25.97 -1.76
CA GLN A 45 -4.27 25.31 -0.47
C GLN A 45 -3.09 25.55 0.48
N ASN A 46 -3.38 25.90 1.72
CA ASN A 46 -2.37 26.02 2.75
C ASN A 46 -1.90 24.64 3.25
N GLY A 47 -0.61 24.52 3.57
CA GLY A 47 -0.05 23.30 4.16
C GLY A 47 0.18 22.17 3.14
N ILE A 48 0.01 22.40 1.84
CA ILE A 48 0.31 21.43 0.80
C ILE A 48 1.71 21.65 0.24
N ILE A 49 2.48 20.58 0.16
CA ILE A 49 3.83 20.55 -0.38
C ILE A 49 3.85 19.60 -1.57
N LEU A 50 4.06 20.11 -2.77
CA LEU A 50 4.18 19.32 -3.99
C LEU A 50 5.64 19.04 -4.31
N LEU A 51 6.00 17.77 -4.46
CA LEU A 51 7.34 17.28 -4.81
C LEU A 51 7.27 16.53 -6.15
N PRO A 52 7.36 17.24 -7.28
CA PRO A 52 7.24 16.61 -8.60
C PRO A 52 8.49 15.82 -8.97
N GLN A 53 8.28 14.64 -9.56
CA GLN A 53 9.34 13.82 -10.12
C GLN A 53 9.36 13.95 -11.64
N GLU A 54 10.56 13.88 -12.25
CA GLU A 54 10.73 13.93 -13.71
C GLU A 54 10.27 12.63 -14.37
N ASN A 55 10.44 11.49 -13.68
CA ASN A 55 10.12 10.16 -14.16
C ASN A 55 9.35 9.39 -13.11
N ASN A 56 8.59 8.37 -13.54
CA ASN A 56 7.97 7.42 -12.62
C ASN A 56 9.06 6.54 -11.97
N ILE A 57 9.37 6.85 -10.71
CA ILE A 57 10.38 6.15 -9.90
C ILE A 57 9.82 4.97 -9.09
N GLY A 58 8.53 4.71 -9.21
CA GLY A 58 7.81 3.69 -8.44
C GLY A 58 7.25 4.20 -7.12
N LEU A 59 6.25 3.47 -6.62
CA LEU A 59 5.52 3.86 -5.40
C LEU A 59 6.43 3.89 -4.16
N ALA A 60 7.28 2.86 -4.00
CA ALA A 60 8.16 2.77 -2.83
C ALA A 60 9.15 3.95 -2.74
N ALA A 61 9.80 4.29 -3.84
CA ALA A 61 10.74 5.41 -3.89
C ALA A 61 10.02 6.75 -3.67
N ALA A 62 8.86 6.93 -4.29
CA ALA A 62 8.05 8.14 -4.09
C ALA A 62 7.58 8.28 -2.63
N GLN A 63 7.12 7.20 -2.00
CA GLN A 63 6.81 7.20 -0.56
C GLN A 63 8.03 7.62 0.28
N ASN A 64 9.21 7.07 -0.01
CA ASN A 64 10.43 7.40 0.71
C ASN A 64 10.83 8.86 0.58
N ILE A 65 10.63 9.49 -0.57
CA ILE A 65 10.85 10.93 -0.75
C ILE A 65 9.95 11.73 0.20
N GLY A 66 8.65 11.43 0.22
CA GLY A 66 7.70 12.09 1.12
C GLY A 66 8.03 11.86 2.60
N ILE A 67 8.41 10.63 2.97
CA ILE A 67 8.79 10.28 4.35
C ILE A 67 10.05 11.04 4.78
N LYS A 68 11.07 11.11 3.91
CA LYS A 68 12.30 11.88 4.19
C LYS A 68 12.00 13.36 4.36
N TYR A 69 11.16 13.94 3.50
CA TYR A 69 10.75 15.34 3.63
C TYR A 69 10.01 15.59 4.95
N ALA A 70 9.06 14.74 5.31
CA ALA A 70 8.34 14.83 6.59
C ALA A 70 9.29 14.77 7.80
N LYS A 71 10.29 13.90 7.74
CA LYS A 71 11.28 13.73 8.79
C LYS A 71 12.26 14.89 8.86
N ASP A 72 12.91 15.24 7.74
CA ASP A 72 14.11 16.08 7.74
C ASP A 72 13.77 17.58 7.63
N ILE A 73 12.62 17.93 7.04
CA ILE A 73 12.19 19.33 6.87
C ILE A 73 11.09 19.70 7.85
N LEU A 74 10.06 18.84 8.01
CA LEU A 74 8.94 19.15 8.90
C LEU A 74 9.13 18.66 10.33
N ASN A 75 10.18 17.88 10.61
CA ASN A 75 10.44 17.27 11.91
C ASN A 75 9.22 16.49 12.46
N SER A 76 8.47 15.83 11.58
CA SER A 76 7.26 15.12 11.93
C SER A 76 7.55 13.94 12.85
N THR A 77 6.74 13.76 13.88
CA THR A 77 6.81 12.59 14.78
C THR A 77 6.09 11.37 14.20
N HIS A 78 5.09 11.60 13.38
CA HIS A 78 4.27 10.59 12.71
C HIS A 78 4.03 10.94 11.25
N ILE A 79 3.74 9.93 10.47
CA ILE A 79 3.25 10.05 9.10
C ILE A 79 2.03 9.16 8.91
N ILE A 80 1.18 9.55 7.96
CA ILE A 80 0.14 8.68 7.42
C ILE A 80 0.35 8.58 5.90
N LEU A 81 0.39 7.36 5.38
CA LEU A 81 0.47 7.14 3.94
C LEU A 81 -0.93 7.10 3.35
N PHE A 82 -1.12 7.70 2.18
CA PHE A 82 -2.39 7.67 1.47
C PHE A 82 -2.21 7.40 -0.02
N ASP A 83 -3.15 6.66 -0.59
CA ASP A 83 -3.33 6.55 -2.03
C ASP A 83 -4.12 7.76 -2.56
N GLN A 84 -4.00 8.05 -3.85
CA GLN A 84 -4.58 9.24 -4.50
C GLN A 84 -6.11 9.26 -4.60
N ASP A 85 -6.78 8.18 -4.19
CA ASP A 85 -8.23 7.97 -4.22
C ASP A 85 -8.82 7.65 -2.83
N SER A 86 -8.06 7.92 -1.77
CA SER A 86 -8.43 7.60 -0.39
C SER A 86 -9.08 8.78 0.31
N ILE A 87 -10.40 8.74 0.45
CA ILE A 87 -11.18 9.75 1.17
C ILE A 87 -11.38 9.26 2.61
N ILE A 88 -11.07 10.13 3.59
CA ILE A 88 -11.16 9.80 5.02
C ILE A 88 -12.41 10.41 5.66
N GLU A 89 -12.94 9.70 6.66
CA GLU A 89 -14.06 10.14 7.49
C GLU A 89 -13.62 11.20 8.52
N PRO A 90 -14.56 11.99 9.08
CA PRO A 90 -14.27 12.90 10.21
C PRO A 90 -13.63 12.17 11.38
N ASN A 91 -12.71 12.83 12.09
CA ASN A 91 -11.96 12.28 13.23
C ASN A 91 -11.05 11.08 12.90
N PHE A 92 -10.82 10.79 11.64
CA PHE A 92 -9.99 9.66 11.20
C PHE A 92 -8.60 9.68 11.85
N VAL A 93 -7.90 10.82 11.74
CA VAL A 93 -6.53 10.99 12.23
C VAL A 93 -6.47 10.95 13.75
N VAL A 94 -7.36 11.67 14.44
CA VAL A 94 -7.36 11.70 15.90
C VAL A 94 -7.69 10.33 16.50
N ASN A 95 -8.57 9.57 15.86
CA ASN A 95 -8.90 8.21 16.29
C ASN A 95 -7.70 7.25 16.17
N LEU A 96 -6.90 7.35 15.07
CA LEU A 96 -5.67 6.55 14.91
C LEU A 96 -4.66 6.89 16.01
N ILE A 97 -4.44 8.18 16.28
CA ILE A 97 -3.50 8.63 17.32
C ILE A 97 -3.94 8.15 18.70
N ASN A 98 -5.21 8.30 19.03
CA ASN A 98 -5.75 7.87 20.33
C ASN A 98 -5.63 6.35 20.52
N GLU A 99 -5.86 5.56 19.46
CA GLU A 99 -5.71 4.12 19.54
C GLU A 99 -4.23 3.70 19.66
N GLU A 100 -3.31 4.40 18.99
CA GLU A 100 -1.87 4.18 19.17
C GLU A 100 -1.45 4.42 20.61
N LEU A 101 -1.86 5.56 21.20
CA LEU A 101 -1.53 5.92 22.58
C LEU A 101 -2.10 4.89 23.58
N LYS A 102 -3.34 4.45 23.38
CA LYS A 102 -3.98 3.41 24.19
C LYS A 102 -3.17 2.11 24.15
N LEU A 103 -2.87 1.61 22.95
CA LEU A 103 -2.13 0.36 22.77
C LEU A 103 -0.69 0.44 23.29
N LYS A 104 -0.03 1.59 23.17
CA LYS A 104 1.28 1.84 23.79
C LYS A 104 1.19 1.80 25.33
N HIS A 105 0.14 2.38 25.91
CA HIS A 105 -0.08 2.31 27.34
C HIS A 105 -0.36 0.89 27.84
N GLU A 106 -0.97 0.05 27.00
CA GLU A 106 -1.16 -1.39 27.24
C GLU A 106 0.15 -2.20 27.06
N GLY A 107 1.27 -1.55 26.76
CA GLY A 107 2.61 -2.17 26.66
C GLY A 107 2.94 -2.74 25.29
N TYR A 108 2.17 -2.48 24.26
CA TYR A 108 2.49 -2.96 22.92
C TYR A 108 3.56 -2.10 22.23
N LYS A 109 4.52 -2.76 21.58
CA LYS A 109 5.50 -2.14 20.69
C LYS A 109 4.91 -2.04 19.29
N ILE A 110 4.38 -0.87 18.94
CA ILE A 110 3.56 -0.67 17.73
C ILE A 110 4.43 -0.16 16.58
N ALA A 111 4.33 -0.79 15.40
CA ALA A 111 4.90 -0.29 14.16
C ALA A 111 3.97 0.67 13.45
N ALA A 112 2.73 0.26 13.27
CA ALA A 112 1.72 1.03 12.58
C ALA A 112 0.31 0.65 13.03
N ILE A 113 -0.62 1.59 12.88
CA ILE A 113 -2.06 1.38 13.04
C ILE A 113 -2.75 1.77 11.73
N GLY A 114 -3.52 0.85 11.17
CA GLY A 114 -4.33 1.07 9.99
C GLY A 114 -5.82 1.20 10.33
N PRO A 115 -6.60 1.80 9.42
CA PRO A 115 -8.05 1.86 9.53
C PRO A 115 -8.71 0.52 9.19
N SER A 116 -9.98 0.39 9.51
CA SER A 116 -10.86 -0.56 8.87
C SER A 116 -11.23 -0.06 7.48
N PHE A 117 -11.36 -0.99 6.54
CA PHE A 117 -11.82 -0.68 5.19
C PHE A 117 -13.23 -1.20 4.96
N TYR A 118 -14.05 -0.45 4.22
CA TYR A 118 -15.36 -0.89 3.81
C TYR A 118 -15.55 -0.73 2.30
N ASP A 119 -16.42 -1.57 1.76
CA ASP A 119 -16.83 -1.49 0.36
C ASP A 119 -17.84 -0.34 0.20
N PRO A 120 -17.57 0.70 -0.60
CA PRO A 120 -18.47 1.84 -0.75
C PRO A 120 -19.81 1.49 -1.41
N GLU A 121 -19.91 0.36 -2.14
CA GLU A 121 -21.15 -0.05 -2.81
C GLU A 121 -22.16 -0.68 -1.85
N ASN A 122 -21.69 -1.40 -0.83
CA ASN A 122 -22.57 -2.17 0.08
C ASN A 122 -22.28 -1.95 1.56
N ASN A 123 -21.37 -1.02 1.91
CA ASN A 123 -20.93 -0.68 3.28
C ASN A 123 -20.41 -1.90 4.07
N LYS A 124 -20.00 -2.95 3.40
CA LYS A 124 -19.47 -4.14 4.06
C LYS A 124 -18.05 -3.92 4.53
N ILE A 125 -17.82 -4.08 5.83
CA ILE A 125 -16.49 -3.98 6.42
C ILE A 125 -15.66 -5.21 6.02
N TYR A 126 -14.45 -4.98 5.54
CA TYR A 126 -13.51 -6.05 5.23
C TYR A 126 -12.88 -6.60 6.52
N PRO A 127 -12.81 -7.92 6.68
CA PRO A 127 -12.16 -8.53 7.83
C PRO A 127 -10.64 -8.31 7.80
N ALA A 128 -10.04 -8.20 8.99
CA ALA A 128 -8.59 -8.26 9.14
C ALA A 128 -8.06 -9.63 8.67
N THR A 129 -6.95 -9.60 7.94
CA THR A 129 -6.32 -10.80 7.41
C THR A 129 -5.09 -11.16 8.23
N LEU A 130 -5.13 -12.32 8.90
CA LEU A 130 -4.03 -12.87 9.67
C LEU A 130 -3.48 -14.11 8.98
N TYR A 131 -2.15 -14.20 8.90
CA TYR A 131 -1.48 -15.40 8.39
C TYR A 131 -1.12 -16.32 9.56
N CYS A 132 -1.60 -17.55 9.47
CA CYS A 132 -1.28 -18.64 10.40
C CYS A 132 -0.53 -19.71 9.60
N GLY A 133 0.80 -19.60 9.52
CA GLY A 133 1.59 -20.38 8.59
C GLY A 133 1.21 -20.08 7.13
N PRO A 134 0.89 -21.10 6.31
CA PRO A 134 0.44 -20.91 4.92
C PRO A 134 -1.05 -20.55 4.81
N PHE A 135 -1.81 -20.62 5.91
CA PHE A 135 -3.25 -20.38 5.92
C PHE A 135 -3.59 -18.93 6.28
N ILE A 136 -4.77 -18.49 5.87
CA ILE A 136 -5.34 -17.20 6.24
C ILE A 136 -6.51 -17.40 7.19
N ARG A 137 -6.47 -16.69 8.30
CA ARG A 137 -7.60 -16.48 9.20
C ARG A 137 -8.15 -15.08 8.97
N LYS A 138 -9.45 -14.98 8.73
CA LYS A 138 -10.18 -13.72 8.67
C LYS A 138 -10.79 -13.44 10.04
N VAL A 139 -10.55 -12.24 10.56
CA VAL A 139 -11.10 -11.78 11.85
C VAL A 139 -11.96 -10.55 11.58
N MET A 140 -13.22 -10.61 11.95
CA MET A 140 -14.11 -9.46 11.85
C MET A 140 -13.69 -8.39 12.85
N LEU A 141 -13.73 -7.14 12.40
CA LEU A 141 -13.48 -5.98 13.24
C LEU A 141 -14.79 -5.63 13.96
N ASP A 142 -14.76 -5.61 15.29
CA ASP A 142 -15.88 -5.20 16.13
C ASP A 142 -15.50 -3.89 16.88
N LYS A 143 -15.34 -3.94 18.18
CA LYS A 143 -15.08 -2.74 19.02
C LYS A 143 -13.60 -2.53 19.34
N GLN A 144 -12.81 -3.57 19.27
CA GLN A 144 -11.40 -3.56 19.64
C GLN A 144 -10.48 -3.66 18.42
N PRO A 145 -9.28 -3.06 18.49
CA PRO A 145 -8.29 -3.22 17.45
C PRO A 145 -7.83 -4.68 17.34
N VAL A 146 -7.54 -5.12 16.13
CA VAL A 146 -7.09 -6.47 15.84
C VAL A 146 -5.64 -6.44 15.38
N GLU A 147 -4.78 -7.25 16.01
CA GLU A 147 -3.40 -7.42 15.54
C GLU A 147 -3.43 -8.08 14.15
N ALA A 148 -2.80 -7.43 13.15
CA ALA A 148 -2.73 -7.90 11.79
C ALA A 148 -1.35 -8.46 11.44
N THR A 149 -1.26 -9.28 10.40
CA THR A 149 0.02 -9.75 9.87
C THR A 149 0.71 -8.68 9.05
N PHE A 150 -0.06 -7.94 8.27
CA PHE A 150 0.37 -6.76 7.52
C PHE A 150 -0.81 -5.78 7.39
N LEU A 151 -0.49 -4.55 7.06
CA LEU A 151 -1.46 -3.49 6.78
C LEU A 151 -1.35 -3.06 5.33
N ILE A 152 -2.45 -2.58 4.76
CA ILE A 152 -2.43 -1.80 3.53
C ILE A 152 -1.85 -0.42 3.86
N ALA A 153 -0.96 0.10 3.03
CA ALA A 153 -0.26 1.35 3.32
C ALA A 153 -1.22 2.55 3.48
N SER A 154 -2.28 2.62 2.66
CA SER A 154 -3.22 3.73 2.69
C SER A 154 -3.96 3.82 4.03
N GLY A 155 -3.94 5.00 4.63
CA GLY A 155 -4.51 5.29 5.95
C GLY A 155 -3.67 4.81 7.15
N CYS A 156 -2.49 4.23 6.94
CA CYS A 156 -1.65 3.75 8.05
C CYS A 156 -0.88 4.86 8.73
N LEU A 157 -1.12 5.05 10.04
CA LEU A 157 -0.34 5.88 10.93
C LEU A 157 0.94 5.13 11.35
N ILE A 158 2.10 5.73 11.11
CA ILE A 158 3.41 5.19 11.41
C ILE A 158 4.21 6.20 12.23
N ASN A 159 4.77 5.77 13.34
CA ASN A 159 5.68 6.60 14.12
C ASN A 159 7.05 6.71 13.40
N MET A 160 7.62 7.90 13.34
CA MET A 160 8.88 8.16 12.65
C MET A 160 10.08 7.42 13.29
N ASP A 161 10.07 7.19 14.59
CA ASP A 161 11.13 6.42 15.26
C ASP A 161 11.12 4.95 14.85
N VAL A 162 9.96 4.41 14.49
CA VAL A 162 9.87 3.06 13.92
C VAL A 162 10.56 3.02 12.56
N ILE A 163 10.31 4.02 11.70
CA ILE A 163 10.99 4.11 10.39
C ILE A 163 12.51 4.24 10.56
N LYS A 164 12.97 5.06 11.52
CA LYS A 164 14.40 5.16 11.82
C LYS A 164 15.01 3.82 12.24
N HIS A 165 14.26 3.01 12.99
CA HIS A 165 14.73 1.73 13.53
C HIS A 165 14.71 0.59 12.50
N ILE A 166 13.61 0.46 11.72
CA ILE A 166 13.43 -0.66 10.78
C ILE A 166 13.73 -0.32 9.32
N GLY A 167 13.89 0.97 9.01
CA GLY A 167 14.19 1.48 7.67
C GLY A 167 12.96 1.84 6.84
N TYR A 168 13.23 2.47 5.73
CA TYR A 168 12.26 2.95 4.73
C TYR A 168 11.66 1.80 3.92
N MET A 169 10.74 2.15 3.01
CA MET A 169 10.14 1.22 2.06
C MET A 169 11.20 0.66 1.10
N LEU A 170 11.05 -0.59 0.69
CA LEU A 170 12.03 -1.26 -0.17
C LEU A 170 11.83 -0.85 -1.64
N GLU A 171 12.66 0.08 -2.12
CA GLU A 171 12.52 0.72 -3.44
C GLU A 171 12.62 -0.27 -4.61
N ASP A 172 13.39 -1.36 -4.44
CA ASP A 172 13.52 -2.46 -5.40
C ASP A 172 12.17 -3.07 -5.81
N LEU A 173 11.16 -2.97 -4.97
CA LEU A 173 9.82 -3.49 -5.28
C LEU A 173 9.11 -2.65 -6.34
N PHE A 174 9.39 -1.38 -6.44
CA PHE A 174 8.78 -0.41 -7.34
C PHE A 174 7.27 -0.20 -7.06
N ILE A 175 6.46 -1.23 -7.19
CA ILE A 175 5.01 -1.27 -6.86
C ILE A 175 4.63 -2.70 -6.44
N ASP A 176 3.59 -2.84 -5.64
CA ASP A 176 3.09 -4.08 -5.02
C ASP A 176 4.07 -4.72 -4.00
N TYR A 177 3.58 -5.37 -2.98
CA TYR A 177 4.30 -5.97 -1.83
C TYR A 177 5.03 -4.99 -0.89
N ILE A 178 5.03 -3.70 -1.15
CA ILE A 178 5.78 -2.70 -0.38
C ILE A 178 5.34 -2.71 1.09
N ASP A 179 4.05 -2.61 1.30
CA ASP A 179 3.37 -2.62 2.60
C ASP A 179 3.49 -3.97 3.32
N VAL A 180 3.34 -5.06 2.57
CA VAL A 180 3.50 -6.43 3.10
C VAL A 180 4.94 -6.66 3.56
N GLU A 181 5.93 -6.29 2.75
CA GLU A 181 7.36 -6.41 3.07
C GLU A 181 7.70 -5.63 4.33
N TRP A 182 7.32 -4.33 4.35
CA TRP A 182 7.60 -3.44 5.47
C TRP A 182 6.95 -3.95 6.78
N SER A 183 5.71 -4.41 6.69
CA SER A 183 4.98 -5.00 7.83
C SER A 183 5.65 -6.25 8.37
N LEU A 184 6.09 -7.18 7.51
CA LEU A 184 6.76 -8.40 7.93
C LEU A 184 8.15 -8.10 8.52
N ARG A 185 8.86 -7.11 7.98
CA ARG A 185 10.13 -6.62 8.51
C ARG A 185 9.93 -6.02 9.90
N ALA A 186 8.91 -5.18 10.10
CA ALA A 186 8.57 -4.62 11.40
C ALA A 186 8.29 -5.72 12.45
N LYS A 187 7.54 -6.76 12.08
CA LYS A 187 7.30 -7.92 12.95
C LYS A 187 8.58 -8.65 13.33
N LYS A 188 9.56 -8.76 12.43
CA LYS A 188 10.86 -9.35 12.72
C LYS A 188 11.64 -8.56 13.78
N PHE A 189 11.45 -7.23 13.82
CA PHE A 189 12.01 -6.37 14.86
C PHE A 189 11.17 -6.33 16.17
N GLY A 190 10.19 -7.22 16.29
CA GLY A 190 9.35 -7.36 17.49
C GLY A 190 8.24 -6.32 17.61
N TYR A 191 7.94 -5.58 16.55
CA TYR A 191 6.80 -4.68 16.52
C TYR A 191 5.50 -5.40 16.15
N LYS A 192 4.39 -4.79 16.56
CA LYS A 192 3.03 -5.22 16.21
C LYS A 192 2.35 -4.20 15.29
N LEU A 193 1.40 -4.69 14.53
CA LEU A 193 0.57 -3.92 13.60
C LEU A 193 -0.88 -4.14 13.97
N PHE A 194 -1.68 -3.08 14.01
CA PHE A 194 -3.08 -3.18 14.40
C PHE A 194 -3.98 -2.53 13.35
N ILE A 195 -5.18 -3.09 13.18
CA ILE A 195 -6.30 -2.48 12.46
C ILE A 195 -7.31 -2.04 13.52
N THR A 196 -7.70 -0.76 13.50
CA THR A 196 -8.72 -0.24 14.41
C THR A 196 -10.06 -0.06 13.71
N PRO A 197 -11.17 -0.44 14.36
CA PRO A 197 -12.52 -0.13 13.85
C PRO A 197 -12.94 1.34 14.08
N LYS A 198 -12.18 2.11 14.87
CA LYS A 198 -12.51 3.51 15.20
C LYS A 198 -12.21 4.50 14.07
N SER A 199 -11.36 4.10 13.13
CA SER A 199 -11.10 4.84 11.89
C SER A 199 -11.47 3.95 10.73
N SER A 200 -12.26 4.47 9.80
CA SER A 200 -12.68 3.74 8.62
C SER A 200 -12.51 4.58 7.36
N MET A 201 -12.28 3.93 6.26
CA MET A 201 -12.25 4.57 4.96
C MET A 201 -12.80 3.66 3.87
N ALA A 202 -13.41 4.28 2.87
CA ALA A 202 -13.86 3.58 1.69
C ALA A 202 -12.65 3.05 0.92
N HIS A 203 -12.69 1.81 0.50
CA HIS A 203 -11.65 1.21 -0.31
C HIS A 203 -12.25 0.36 -1.42
N SER A 204 -12.09 0.82 -2.64
CA SER A 204 -12.43 0.02 -3.82
C SER A 204 -11.28 -0.94 -4.10
N ILE A 205 -11.44 -2.22 -3.73
CA ILE A 205 -10.39 -3.21 -3.97
C ILE A 205 -10.29 -3.53 -5.46
N GLY A 206 -9.32 -2.90 -6.13
CA GLY A 206 -8.80 -3.30 -7.44
C GLY A 206 -9.55 -2.77 -8.66
N ASP A 207 -8.83 -2.77 -9.78
CA ASP A 207 -9.33 -2.60 -11.15
C ASP A 207 -10.40 -3.67 -11.42
N LYS A 208 -11.04 -3.69 -12.55
CA LYS A 208 -12.12 -4.64 -12.93
C LYS A 208 -12.08 -5.98 -12.19
N ARG A 209 -13.17 -6.31 -11.53
CA ARG A 209 -13.34 -7.57 -10.77
C ARG A 209 -14.04 -8.61 -11.64
N ILE A 210 -13.50 -9.81 -11.68
CA ILE A 210 -14.18 -10.98 -12.27
C ILE A 210 -14.54 -11.92 -11.13
N SER A 211 -15.81 -12.31 -11.05
CA SER A 211 -16.24 -13.38 -10.13
C SER A 211 -15.94 -14.73 -10.77
N PHE A 212 -15.10 -15.53 -10.13
CA PHE A 212 -14.75 -16.87 -10.57
C PHE A 212 -14.93 -17.85 -9.40
N PHE A 213 -15.81 -18.80 -9.52
CA PHE A 213 -16.18 -19.77 -8.45
C PHE A 213 -16.45 -19.10 -7.09
N GLY A 214 -17.26 -18.03 -7.06
CA GLY A 214 -17.62 -17.31 -5.84
C GLY A 214 -16.48 -16.50 -5.20
N ARG A 215 -15.34 -16.37 -5.88
CA ARG A 215 -14.21 -15.52 -5.47
C ARG A 215 -14.03 -14.36 -6.43
N THR A 216 -13.86 -13.18 -5.88
CA THR A 216 -13.55 -11.98 -6.66
C THR A 216 -12.05 -11.96 -6.97
N ILE A 217 -11.70 -11.90 -8.26
CA ILE A 217 -10.32 -11.83 -8.75
C ILE A 217 -10.13 -10.46 -9.39
N SER A 218 -9.13 -9.71 -8.91
CA SER A 218 -8.75 -8.43 -9.51
C SER A 218 -7.99 -8.65 -10.81
N CYS A 219 -8.46 -8.05 -11.89
CA CYS A 219 -7.78 -8.03 -13.19
C CYS A 219 -6.77 -6.89 -13.19
N HIS A 220 -5.50 -7.21 -13.34
CA HIS A 220 -4.43 -6.24 -13.44
C HIS A 220 -3.89 -6.17 -14.87
N SER A 221 -3.35 -5.02 -15.26
CA SER A 221 -2.64 -4.86 -16.53
C SER A 221 -1.47 -5.85 -16.64
N PRO A 222 -1.04 -6.24 -17.85
CA PRO A 222 0.11 -7.12 -18.03
C PRO A 222 1.38 -6.60 -17.35
N LEU A 223 1.63 -5.29 -17.37
CA LEU A 223 2.76 -4.68 -16.69
C LEU A 223 2.65 -4.81 -15.15
N ARG A 224 1.49 -4.59 -14.55
CA ARG A 224 1.32 -4.79 -13.10
C ARG A 224 1.47 -6.25 -12.72
N ARG A 225 1.05 -7.16 -13.60
CA ARG A 225 1.28 -8.60 -13.43
C ARG A 225 2.77 -8.95 -13.41
N TYR A 226 3.57 -8.29 -14.27
CA TYR A 226 5.03 -8.43 -14.23
C TYR A 226 5.57 -8.12 -12.83
N TYR A 227 5.17 -7.02 -12.22
CA TYR A 227 5.64 -6.66 -10.87
C TYR A 227 5.19 -7.67 -9.82
N LEU A 228 3.94 -8.11 -9.83
CA LEU A 228 3.42 -9.11 -8.89
C LEU A 228 4.21 -10.43 -8.96
N VAL A 229 4.49 -10.93 -10.17
CA VAL A 229 5.25 -12.17 -10.36
C VAL A 229 6.71 -11.98 -9.96
N ARG A 230 7.38 -10.93 -10.46
CA ARG A 230 8.77 -10.66 -10.15
C ARG A 230 9.03 -10.43 -8.67
N ASN A 231 8.20 -9.62 -8.02
CA ASN A 231 8.37 -9.25 -6.62
C ASN A 231 8.15 -10.43 -5.67
N SER A 232 7.32 -11.41 -6.04
CA SER A 232 7.21 -12.63 -5.25
C SER A 232 8.57 -13.32 -5.06
N PHE A 233 9.44 -13.32 -6.07
CA PHE A 233 10.81 -13.85 -5.95
C PHE A 233 11.67 -13.04 -4.97
N LYS A 234 11.45 -11.71 -4.86
CA LYS A 234 12.10 -10.90 -3.81
C LYS A 234 11.65 -11.34 -2.44
N MET A 235 10.33 -11.49 -2.24
CA MET A 235 9.77 -11.94 -0.96
C MET A 235 10.29 -13.32 -0.54
N LEU A 236 10.47 -14.25 -1.47
CA LEU A 236 11.03 -15.58 -1.19
C LEU A 236 12.49 -15.52 -0.69
N ARG A 237 13.27 -14.53 -1.13
CA ARG A 237 14.69 -14.37 -0.74
C ARG A 237 14.89 -13.68 0.60
N LEU A 238 13.89 -12.90 1.07
CA LEU A 238 14.04 -12.16 2.32
C LEU A 238 14.02 -13.10 3.53
N PRO A 239 15.05 -13.08 4.40
CA PRO A 239 15.18 -14.05 5.49
C PRO A 239 14.14 -13.87 6.58
N TYR A 240 13.60 -12.67 6.75
CA TYR A 240 12.58 -12.36 7.75
C TYR A 240 11.14 -12.68 7.29
N VAL A 241 10.92 -12.99 6.03
CA VAL A 241 9.61 -13.43 5.53
C VAL A 241 9.35 -14.85 6.00
N PRO A 242 8.24 -15.11 6.73
CA PRO A 242 7.94 -16.44 7.28
C PRO A 242 7.80 -17.51 6.20
N ILE A 243 8.27 -18.73 6.51
CA ILE A 243 8.23 -19.84 5.54
C ILE A 243 6.81 -20.17 5.07
N GLY A 244 5.81 -20.10 5.98
CA GLY A 244 4.41 -20.30 5.63
C GLY A 244 3.89 -19.29 4.60
N TYR A 245 4.30 -18.01 4.73
CA TYR A 245 4.01 -16.98 3.73
C TYR A 245 4.68 -17.33 2.38
N LYS A 246 5.95 -17.75 2.40
CA LYS A 246 6.68 -18.13 1.18
C LYS A 246 6.02 -19.28 0.42
N ILE A 247 5.63 -20.35 1.13
CA ILE A 247 4.91 -21.49 0.54
C ILE A 247 3.60 -21.03 -0.10
N ARG A 248 2.80 -20.29 0.64
CA ARG A 248 1.55 -19.75 0.15
C ARG A 248 1.76 -18.87 -1.08
N GLU A 249 2.71 -17.94 -1.03
CA GLU A 249 2.98 -17.00 -2.12
C GLU A 249 3.42 -17.71 -3.39
N THR A 250 4.23 -18.77 -3.28
CA THR A 250 4.62 -19.60 -4.41
C THR A 250 3.41 -20.24 -5.08
N ILE A 251 2.51 -20.86 -4.30
CA ILE A 251 1.28 -21.50 -4.81
C ILE A 251 0.39 -20.44 -5.48
N PHE A 252 0.15 -19.32 -4.79
CA PHE A 252 -0.71 -18.26 -5.32
C PHE A 252 -0.12 -17.56 -6.54
N ASN A 253 1.19 -17.48 -6.66
CA ASN A 253 1.84 -16.92 -7.84
C ASN A 253 1.58 -17.79 -9.08
N ILE A 254 1.67 -19.11 -8.95
CA ILE A 254 1.33 -20.05 -10.02
C ILE A 254 -0.15 -19.88 -10.42
N LEU A 255 -1.05 -19.87 -9.43
CA LEU A 255 -2.49 -19.68 -9.67
C LEU A 255 -2.79 -18.33 -10.35
N ARG A 256 -2.14 -17.25 -9.93
CA ARG A 256 -2.28 -15.92 -10.55
C ARG A 256 -1.85 -15.91 -12.01
N VAL A 257 -0.79 -16.64 -12.36
CA VAL A 257 -0.33 -16.76 -13.75
C VAL A 257 -1.35 -17.53 -14.59
N ILE A 258 -1.84 -18.67 -14.10
CA ILE A 258 -2.83 -19.49 -14.81
C ILE A 258 -4.13 -18.71 -15.03
N ILE A 259 -4.68 -18.14 -13.97
CA ILE A 259 -5.92 -17.37 -14.04
C ILE A 259 -5.74 -16.11 -14.88
N GLY A 260 -4.62 -15.39 -14.70
CA GLY A 260 -4.31 -14.19 -15.46
C GLY A 260 -4.19 -14.48 -16.97
N PHE A 261 -3.59 -15.59 -17.37
CA PHE A 261 -3.56 -16.01 -18.77
C PHE A 261 -4.95 -16.34 -19.32
N ALA A 262 -5.76 -17.07 -18.53
CA ALA A 262 -7.12 -17.43 -18.94
C ALA A 262 -8.03 -16.21 -19.11
N THR A 263 -7.87 -15.20 -18.26
CA THR A 263 -8.73 -14.00 -18.22
C THR A 263 -8.19 -12.80 -18.99
N SER A 264 -6.94 -12.84 -19.46
CA SER A 264 -6.32 -11.73 -20.21
C SER A 264 -6.93 -11.60 -21.60
N THR A 265 -7.28 -10.38 -21.98
CA THR A 265 -7.70 -10.02 -23.34
C THR A 265 -6.51 -9.97 -24.30
N ASP A 266 -5.31 -9.61 -23.82
CA ASP A 266 -4.05 -9.63 -24.57
C ASP A 266 -3.12 -10.72 -24.03
N LYS A 267 -3.33 -11.94 -24.49
CA LYS A 267 -2.54 -13.11 -24.07
C LYS A 267 -1.09 -13.01 -24.49
N LYS A 268 -0.80 -12.34 -25.62
CA LYS A 268 0.56 -12.19 -26.15
C LYS A 268 1.40 -11.30 -25.25
N SER A 269 0.92 -10.12 -24.93
CA SER A 269 1.58 -9.20 -24.00
C SER A 269 1.67 -9.81 -22.59
N PHE A 270 0.58 -10.42 -22.09
CA PHE A 270 0.58 -11.12 -20.81
C PHE A 270 1.70 -12.17 -20.71
N THR A 271 1.83 -13.03 -21.74
CA THR A 271 2.85 -14.08 -21.76
C THR A 271 4.26 -13.50 -21.77
N LYS A 272 4.51 -12.48 -22.59
CA LYS A 272 5.82 -11.80 -22.65
C LYS A 272 6.20 -11.20 -21.29
N TYR A 273 5.31 -10.44 -20.67
CA TYR A 273 5.55 -9.85 -19.34
C TYR A 273 5.74 -10.92 -18.27
N THR A 274 5.00 -12.02 -18.32
CA THR A 274 5.16 -13.13 -17.37
C THR A 274 6.53 -13.81 -17.51
N VAL A 275 6.96 -14.13 -18.73
CA VAL A 275 8.27 -14.75 -18.98
C VAL A 275 9.42 -13.87 -18.49
N VAL A 276 9.39 -12.56 -18.80
CA VAL A 276 10.45 -11.66 -18.33
C VAL A 276 10.38 -11.43 -16.82
N ALA A 277 9.19 -11.47 -16.22
CA ALA A 277 9.03 -11.39 -14.76
C ALA A 277 9.70 -12.58 -14.04
N PHE A 278 9.52 -13.79 -14.54
CA PHE A 278 10.23 -14.98 -14.05
C PHE A 278 11.75 -14.85 -14.22
N LYS A 279 12.20 -14.46 -15.42
CA LYS A 279 13.63 -14.26 -15.71
C LYS A 279 14.27 -13.25 -14.76
N ASP A 280 13.66 -12.07 -14.63
CA ASP A 280 14.18 -11.02 -13.77
C ASP A 280 14.06 -11.41 -12.28
N GLY A 281 12.94 -12.03 -11.88
CA GLY A 281 12.74 -12.55 -10.53
C GLY A 281 13.81 -13.57 -10.14
N VAL A 282 14.09 -14.57 -10.98
CA VAL A 282 15.13 -15.59 -10.75
C VAL A 282 16.53 -14.98 -10.79
N SER A 283 16.78 -14.03 -11.68
CA SER A 283 18.09 -13.36 -11.80
C SER A 283 18.33 -12.26 -10.75
N GLY A 284 17.35 -11.94 -9.90
CA GLY A 284 17.49 -10.89 -8.89
C GLY A 284 17.47 -9.47 -9.45
N LYS A 285 16.89 -9.25 -10.61
CA LYS A 285 16.75 -7.93 -11.23
C LYS A 285 15.45 -7.28 -10.77
N PHE A 286 15.55 -6.29 -9.90
CA PHE A 286 14.44 -5.56 -9.32
C PHE A 286 14.44 -4.08 -9.77
N GLY A 287 13.48 -3.27 -9.28
CA GLY A 287 13.32 -1.88 -9.68
C GLY A 287 12.37 -1.70 -10.87
N PRO A 288 12.49 -0.62 -11.66
CA PRO A 288 11.58 -0.35 -12.78
C PRO A 288 11.67 -1.39 -13.89
N CYS A 289 10.51 -1.72 -14.48
CA CYS A 289 10.45 -2.61 -15.65
C CYS A 289 11.08 -1.91 -16.86
N LYS A 290 12.04 -2.60 -17.51
CA LYS A 290 12.75 -2.08 -18.69
C LYS A 290 12.07 -2.47 -20.00
N TYR A 291 11.03 -3.29 -19.96
CA TYR A 291 10.36 -3.83 -21.15
C TYR A 291 9.08 -3.06 -21.45
N LYS A 292 8.81 -2.88 -22.74
CA LYS A 292 7.55 -2.36 -23.29
C LYS A 292 7.08 -3.33 -24.36
N PHE A 293 5.94 -3.98 -24.14
CA PHE A 293 5.39 -4.97 -25.07
C PHE A 293 4.01 -4.57 -25.55
#